data_208b73bee391e32440b06864a868017a
#
_entry.id   208b73bee391e32440b06864a868017a
#
_cell.length_a   1.000
_cell.length_b   1.000
_cell.length_c   1.000
_cell.angle_alpha   90.00
_cell.angle_beta   90.00
_cell.angle_gamma   90.00
#
_symmetry.space_group_name_H-M   'P 1'
#
loop_
_entity.id
_entity.type
_entity.pdbx_description
1 polymer ?
#
loop_
_entity_poly.entity_id
_entity_poly.type
_entity_poly.pdbx_seq_one_letter_code
_entity_poly.pdbx_strand_id
1 'polypeptide(L)'
;MYFCDDLKDIYTIMREDNKPLILISNDDGYQAKGINELITFLRPLGELVVMAPDSARSGMSCAITADRPVRYSLVRKEEGLTIYKCTGTPADCIKLAAFDVLERQPDVIVGGINHGDNSTVNVHYSGTMGVVIEGCLRGVPSIGFSLCDHAADADFSPLKDSVRRITEGVLRNGLPVGVCLNVNFPKGKDFRGIRICRQTVGKWENE
;
A
#
# COMPACT_ATOMS: atom_id res chain seq x y z
N MET A 1 29.54 21.50 10.57
CA MET A 1 28.72 20.26 10.55
C MET A 1 27.58 20.39 11.56
N TYR A 2 26.66 21.36 11.34
CA TYR A 2 25.48 21.62 12.18
C TYR A 2 24.38 22.22 11.29
N PHE A 3 23.66 21.38 10.49
CA PHE A 3 22.51 21.84 9.69
C PHE A 3 21.46 20.75 9.50
N CYS A 4 21.39 19.73 10.36
CA CYS A 4 20.46 18.61 10.16
C CYS A 4 19.25 18.57 11.11
N ASP A 5 19.31 19.28 12.24
CA ASP A 5 18.23 19.24 13.24
C ASP A 5 17.15 20.28 12.96
N ASP A 6 17.51 21.47 12.48
CA ASP A 6 16.54 22.55 12.21
C ASP A 6 15.54 22.21 11.06
N LEU A 7 15.95 21.36 10.11
CA LEU A 7 15.06 20.95 9.02
C LEU A 7 13.97 19.97 9.48
N LYS A 8 14.25 19.15 10.48
CA LYS A 8 13.25 18.24 11.06
C LYS A 8 12.17 19.01 11.83
N ASP A 9 12.56 20.04 12.55
CA ASP A 9 11.63 20.88 13.31
C ASP A 9 10.75 21.74 12.38
N ILE A 10 11.31 22.29 11.29
CA ILE A 10 10.56 23.01 10.26
C ILE A 10 9.55 22.09 9.56
N TYR A 11 9.93 20.84 9.24
CA TYR A 11 9.03 19.86 8.66
C TYR A 11 7.91 19.43 9.62
N THR A 12 8.18 19.39 10.92
CA THR A 12 7.20 19.06 11.97
C THR A 12 6.21 20.21 12.17
N ILE A 13 6.69 21.47 12.19
CA ILE A 13 5.85 22.66 12.35
C ILE A 13 4.89 22.87 11.18
N MET A 14 5.31 22.53 9.94
CA MET A 14 4.43 22.64 8.75
C MET A 14 3.36 21.53 8.66
N ARG A 15 3.43 20.51 9.52
CA ARG A 15 2.46 19.40 9.54
C ARG A 15 1.28 19.59 10.50
N GLU A 16 1.28 20.61 11.36
CA GLU A 16 0.23 20.78 12.38
C GLU A 16 -1.17 21.10 11.79
N ASP A 17 -1.25 21.57 10.53
CA ASP A 17 -2.53 21.93 9.89
C ASP A 17 -2.99 20.99 8.75
N ASN A 18 -2.20 19.99 8.35
CA ASN A 18 -2.56 19.10 7.24
C ASN A 18 -2.64 17.62 7.68
N LYS A 19 -3.83 17.03 7.55
CA LYS A 19 -4.02 15.58 7.72
C LYS A 19 -3.08 14.81 6.77
N PRO A 20 -2.47 13.68 7.22
CA PRO A 20 -1.67 12.83 6.34
C PRO A 20 -2.44 12.43 5.08
N LEU A 21 -1.78 12.45 3.93
CA LEU A 21 -2.31 11.95 2.66
C LEU A 21 -1.81 10.52 2.43
N ILE A 22 -2.73 9.58 2.37
CA ILE A 22 -2.46 8.16 2.21
C ILE A 22 -2.95 7.71 0.83
N LEU A 23 -2.03 7.27 -0.03
CA LEU A 23 -2.38 6.66 -1.31
C LEU A 23 -2.51 5.15 -1.15
N ILE A 24 -3.66 4.59 -1.57
CA ILE A 24 -3.97 3.16 -1.45
C ILE A 24 -4.16 2.55 -2.83
N SER A 25 -3.60 1.34 -3.03
CA SER A 25 -3.85 0.51 -4.21
C SER A 25 -3.80 -0.98 -3.85
N ASN A 26 -4.14 -1.85 -4.80
CA ASN A 26 -4.03 -3.31 -4.69
C ASN A 26 -3.90 -3.94 -6.08
N ASP A 27 -3.85 -5.26 -6.15
CA ASP A 27 -3.93 -6.05 -7.39
C ASP A 27 -5.22 -6.87 -7.53
N ASP A 28 -6.04 -6.95 -6.48
CA ASP A 28 -7.33 -7.66 -6.51
C ASP A 28 -8.46 -6.83 -7.14
N GLY A 29 -8.22 -5.52 -7.37
CA GLY A 29 -9.20 -4.59 -7.92
C GLY A 29 -9.90 -3.73 -6.85
N TYR A 30 -10.46 -2.57 -7.29
CA TYR A 30 -11.01 -1.55 -6.38
C TYR A 30 -12.24 -2.01 -5.56
N GLN A 31 -12.93 -3.06 -5.99
CA GLN A 31 -14.09 -3.64 -5.30
C GLN A 31 -13.74 -4.76 -4.33
N ALA A 32 -12.49 -5.24 -4.34
CA ALA A 32 -12.07 -6.36 -3.51
C ALA A 32 -12.29 -6.09 -2.02
N LYS A 33 -12.61 -7.14 -1.25
CA LYS A 33 -12.85 -7.04 0.20
C LYS A 33 -11.64 -6.46 0.92
N GLY A 34 -10.43 -6.94 0.61
CA GLY A 34 -9.21 -6.52 1.28
C GLY A 34 -8.94 -5.02 1.20
N ILE A 35 -9.10 -4.38 0.02
CA ILE A 35 -8.88 -2.93 -0.10
C ILE A 35 -9.96 -2.12 0.61
N ASN A 36 -11.22 -2.59 0.62
CA ASN A 36 -12.30 -1.92 1.32
C ASN A 36 -12.14 -1.99 2.85
N GLU A 37 -11.64 -3.11 3.38
CA GLU A 37 -11.25 -3.20 4.78
C GLU A 37 -10.06 -2.29 5.10
N LEU A 38 -9.06 -2.24 4.23
CA LEU A 38 -7.91 -1.35 4.39
C LEU A 38 -8.34 0.12 4.45
N ILE A 39 -9.23 0.56 3.56
CA ILE A 39 -9.82 1.90 3.56
C ILE A 39 -10.48 2.17 4.93
N THR A 40 -11.32 1.24 5.40
CA THR A 40 -12.01 1.34 6.70
C THR A 40 -11.02 1.46 7.86
N PHE A 41 -9.92 0.71 7.82
CA PHE A 41 -8.91 0.74 8.87
C PHE A 41 -8.12 2.04 8.87
N LEU A 42 -7.76 2.58 7.72
CA LEU A 42 -6.89 3.74 7.61
C LEU A 42 -7.62 5.09 7.61
N ARG A 43 -8.94 5.12 7.40
CA ARG A 43 -9.73 6.36 7.36
C ARG A 43 -9.53 7.29 8.57
N PRO A 44 -9.36 6.81 9.80
CA PRO A 44 -9.08 7.68 10.94
C PRO A 44 -7.70 8.34 10.94
N LEU A 45 -6.75 7.85 10.11
CA LEU A 45 -5.37 8.31 10.12
C LEU A 45 -5.10 9.50 9.21
N GLY A 46 -5.97 9.77 8.21
CA GLY A 46 -5.71 10.85 7.26
C GLY A 46 -6.70 10.94 6.14
N GLU A 47 -6.34 11.70 5.12
CA GLU A 47 -7.04 11.77 3.85
C GLU A 47 -6.61 10.59 2.96
N LEU A 48 -7.60 9.89 2.41
CA LEU A 48 -7.36 8.70 1.59
C LEU A 48 -7.65 9.00 0.11
N VAL A 49 -6.66 8.73 -0.72
CA VAL A 49 -6.85 8.60 -2.17
C VAL A 49 -6.59 7.14 -2.55
N VAL A 50 -7.56 6.54 -3.20
CA VAL A 50 -7.50 5.16 -3.68
C VAL A 50 -7.46 5.19 -5.20
N MET A 51 -6.45 4.57 -5.79
CA MET A 51 -6.44 4.26 -7.21
C MET A 51 -6.06 2.80 -7.39
N ALA A 52 -7.01 1.98 -7.82
CA ALA A 52 -6.84 0.55 -7.93
C ALA A 52 -7.34 0.02 -9.29
N PRO A 53 -6.85 -1.12 -9.76
CA PRO A 53 -7.29 -1.72 -11.01
C PRO A 53 -8.81 -1.95 -11.04
N ASP A 54 -9.40 -1.83 -12.23
CA ASP A 54 -10.83 -2.07 -12.48
C ASP A 54 -11.21 -3.56 -12.37
N SER A 55 -10.22 -4.43 -12.43
CA SER A 55 -10.34 -5.89 -12.33
C SER A 55 -9.07 -6.48 -11.70
N ALA A 56 -9.14 -7.73 -11.24
CA ALA A 56 -7.99 -8.42 -10.65
C ALA A 56 -6.79 -8.48 -11.62
N ARG A 57 -5.61 -8.23 -11.08
CA ARG A 57 -4.29 -8.20 -11.75
C ARG A 57 -3.26 -9.03 -11.00
N SER A 58 -3.69 -10.13 -10.38
CA SER A 58 -2.79 -11.02 -9.62
C SER A 58 -1.65 -11.54 -10.50
N GLY A 59 -0.46 -11.68 -9.93
CA GLY A 59 0.71 -12.15 -10.65
C GLY A 59 1.39 -11.14 -11.58
N MET A 60 0.94 -9.88 -11.59
CA MET A 60 1.49 -8.85 -12.50
C MET A 60 2.79 -8.23 -12.00
N SER A 61 3.23 -8.53 -10.78
CA SER A 61 4.50 -7.99 -10.26
C SER A 61 4.57 -6.46 -10.36
N CYS A 62 5.72 -5.93 -10.79
CA CYS A 62 5.95 -4.51 -11.09
C CYS A 62 5.70 -4.16 -12.57
N ALA A 63 4.92 -4.96 -13.31
CA ALA A 63 4.63 -4.70 -14.72
C ALA A 63 3.95 -3.34 -14.90
N ILE A 64 4.34 -2.65 -15.97
CA ILE A 64 3.71 -1.42 -16.45
C ILE A 64 3.05 -1.65 -17.80
N THR A 65 2.00 -0.91 -18.10
CA THR A 65 1.33 -0.96 -19.40
C THR A 65 2.02 -0.01 -20.38
N ALA A 66 2.76 -0.56 -21.36
CA ALA A 66 3.50 0.23 -22.34
C ALA A 66 2.88 0.21 -23.75
N ASP A 67 1.94 -0.70 -24.02
CA ASP A 67 1.41 -1.02 -25.37
C ASP A 67 0.05 -0.38 -25.68
N ARG A 68 -0.60 0.22 -24.68
CA ARG A 68 -1.94 0.81 -24.82
C ARG A 68 -2.18 1.96 -23.85
N PRO A 69 -3.13 2.86 -24.14
CA PRO A 69 -3.50 3.92 -23.20
C PRO A 69 -4.08 3.35 -21.90
N VAL A 70 -3.57 3.83 -20.77
CA VAL A 70 -4.14 3.58 -19.46
C VAL A 70 -5.11 4.71 -19.11
N ARG A 71 -6.29 4.36 -18.60
CA ARG A 71 -7.34 5.30 -18.23
C ARG A 71 -7.76 5.08 -16.78
N TYR A 72 -8.19 6.15 -16.13
CA TYR A 72 -8.83 6.07 -14.83
C TYR A 72 -10.14 6.86 -14.82
N SER A 73 -11.00 6.57 -13.87
CA SER A 73 -12.23 7.30 -13.67
C SER A 73 -12.59 7.36 -12.19
N LEU A 74 -13.19 8.47 -11.77
CA LEU A 74 -13.71 8.66 -10.43
C LEU A 74 -14.86 7.68 -10.18
N VAL A 75 -14.78 6.95 -9.07
CA VAL A 75 -15.84 6.03 -8.61
C VAL A 75 -16.62 6.67 -7.47
N ARG A 76 -15.93 7.29 -6.53
CA ARG A 76 -16.53 7.87 -5.31
C ARG A 76 -15.68 9.02 -4.81
N LYS A 77 -16.33 10.09 -4.37
CA LYS A 77 -15.69 11.20 -3.66
C LYS A 77 -16.57 11.61 -2.47
N GLU A 78 -15.99 11.64 -1.31
CA GLU A 78 -16.61 12.08 -0.07
C GLU A 78 -15.56 12.69 0.84
N GLU A 79 -15.97 13.29 1.96
CA GLU A 79 -15.02 13.89 2.90
C GLU A 79 -13.97 12.88 3.38
N GLY A 80 -12.69 13.21 3.15
CA GLY A 80 -11.54 12.41 3.53
C GLY A 80 -11.35 11.11 2.72
N LEU A 81 -12.09 10.91 1.61
CA LEU A 81 -11.92 9.73 0.76
C LEU A 81 -12.26 10.01 -0.71
N THR A 82 -11.32 9.72 -1.60
CA THR A 82 -11.56 9.71 -3.05
C THR A 82 -11.11 8.38 -3.64
N ILE A 83 -11.97 7.73 -4.42
CA ILE A 83 -11.71 6.42 -5.03
C ILE A 83 -11.76 6.54 -6.56
N TYR A 84 -10.70 6.08 -7.21
CA TYR A 84 -10.59 5.94 -8.65
C TYR A 84 -10.39 4.46 -9.02
N LYS A 85 -10.95 4.06 -10.16
CA LYS A 85 -10.60 2.80 -10.83
C LYS A 85 -9.73 3.07 -12.05
N CYS A 86 -8.80 2.16 -12.34
CA CYS A 86 -7.81 2.29 -13.40
C CYS A 86 -7.79 1.03 -14.28
N THR A 87 -7.59 1.19 -15.60
CA THR A 87 -7.47 0.07 -16.54
C THR A 87 -6.07 -0.56 -16.57
N GLY A 88 -5.12 0.02 -15.87
CA GLY A 88 -3.72 -0.39 -15.82
C GLY A 88 -3.42 -1.44 -14.76
N THR A 89 -2.12 -1.67 -14.56
CA THR A 89 -1.56 -2.52 -13.51
C THR A 89 -1.56 -1.80 -12.15
N PRO A 90 -1.29 -2.50 -11.04
CA PRO A 90 -1.08 -1.85 -9.75
C PRO A 90 0.01 -0.76 -9.75
N ALA A 91 1.12 -1.00 -10.45
CA ALA A 91 2.18 -0.01 -10.61
C ALA A 91 1.71 1.22 -11.43
N ASP A 92 0.92 1.01 -12.50
CA ASP A 92 0.31 2.10 -13.27
C ASP A 92 -0.61 2.95 -12.41
N CYS A 93 -1.36 2.34 -11.50
CA CYS A 93 -2.24 3.07 -10.58
C CYS A 93 -1.43 4.07 -9.73
N ILE A 94 -0.29 3.65 -9.17
CA ILE A 94 0.56 4.55 -8.39
C ILE A 94 1.17 5.65 -9.26
N LYS A 95 1.62 5.31 -10.48
CA LYS A 95 2.16 6.28 -11.43
C LYS A 95 1.13 7.36 -11.77
N LEU A 96 -0.07 6.96 -12.19
CA LEU A 96 -1.14 7.90 -12.56
C LEU A 96 -1.61 8.73 -11.37
N ALA A 97 -1.80 8.12 -10.21
CA ALA A 97 -2.18 8.87 -9.01
C ALA A 97 -1.16 9.97 -8.71
N ALA A 98 0.12 9.64 -8.73
CA ALA A 98 1.19 10.59 -8.38
C ALA A 98 1.39 11.71 -9.42
N PHE A 99 1.09 11.44 -10.72
CA PHE A 99 1.32 12.42 -11.78
C PHE A 99 0.12 13.29 -12.11
N ASP A 100 -1.09 12.77 -12.00
CA ASP A 100 -2.27 13.39 -12.58
C ASP A 100 -3.40 13.67 -11.56
N VAL A 101 -3.39 12.99 -10.42
CA VAL A 101 -4.48 13.09 -9.44
C VAL A 101 -4.08 13.82 -8.16
N LEU A 102 -2.88 13.54 -7.65
CA LEU A 102 -2.44 14.11 -6.38
C LEU A 102 -1.79 15.48 -6.57
N GLU A 103 -2.27 16.48 -5.83
CA GLU A 103 -1.69 17.82 -5.82
C GLU A 103 -0.35 17.90 -5.06
N ARG A 104 -0.09 16.91 -4.21
CA ARG A 104 1.15 16.77 -3.44
C ARG A 104 1.57 15.31 -3.32
N GLN A 105 2.83 15.08 -2.99
CA GLN A 105 3.32 13.74 -2.69
C GLN A 105 2.58 13.15 -1.48
N PRO A 106 2.13 11.88 -1.53
CA PRO A 106 1.53 11.24 -0.37
C PRO A 106 2.56 11.00 0.73
N ASP A 107 2.11 11.03 1.98
CA ASP A 107 2.95 10.78 3.15
C ASP A 107 3.29 9.30 3.31
N VAL A 108 2.41 8.41 2.81
CA VAL A 108 2.61 6.97 2.75
C VAL A 108 1.82 6.36 1.60
N ILE A 109 2.37 5.32 0.97
CA ILE A 109 1.66 4.46 0.03
C ILE A 109 1.40 3.12 0.69
N VAL A 110 0.15 2.63 0.59
CA VAL A 110 -0.26 1.37 1.21
C VAL A 110 -0.88 0.44 0.16
N GLY A 111 -0.28 -0.73 0.00
CA GLY A 111 -0.76 -1.81 -0.87
C GLY A 111 -1.58 -2.86 -0.10
N GLY A 112 -2.70 -3.32 -0.67
CA GLY A 112 -3.44 -4.47 -0.15
C GLY A 112 -4.86 -4.13 0.32
N ILE A 113 -5.42 -4.91 1.27
CA ILE A 113 -4.85 -6.14 1.88
C ILE A 113 -5.01 -7.30 0.90
N ASN A 114 -3.91 -7.94 0.53
CA ASN A 114 -3.90 -9.05 -0.40
C ASN A 114 -4.53 -10.32 0.18
N HIS A 115 -5.29 -11.05 -0.64
CA HIS A 115 -5.69 -12.43 -0.33
C HIS A 115 -4.55 -13.39 -0.69
N GLY A 116 -3.98 -14.05 0.31
CA GLY A 116 -2.78 -14.86 0.17
C GLY A 116 -1.51 -14.11 0.59
N ASP A 117 -0.47 -14.88 0.92
CA ASP A 117 0.78 -14.31 1.37
C ASP A 117 1.65 -13.80 0.22
N ASN A 118 2.43 -12.79 0.51
CA ASN A 118 3.49 -12.25 -0.35
C ASN A 118 4.87 -12.48 0.26
N SER A 119 5.02 -13.53 1.06
CA SER A 119 6.29 -13.91 1.67
C SER A 119 7.18 -14.68 0.68
N THR A 120 8.45 -14.85 1.04
CA THR A 120 9.42 -15.64 0.28
C THR A 120 9.47 -15.25 -1.22
N VAL A 121 9.41 -16.22 -2.13
CA VAL A 121 9.46 -15.99 -3.58
C VAL A 121 8.22 -15.24 -4.10
N ASN A 122 7.07 -15.32 -3.42
CA ASN A 122 5.83 -14.67 -3.83
C ASN A 122 5.97 -13.15 -3.96
N VAL A 123 6.90 -12.54 -3.23
CA VAL A 123 7.20 -11.10 -3.34
C VAL A 123 7.53 -10.67 -4.78
N HIS A 124 8.15 -11.55 -5.56
CA HIS A 124 8.57 -11.24 -6.94
C HIS A 124 7.42 -11.23 -7.94
N TYR A 125 6.33 -11.91 -7.64
CA TYR A 125 5.15 -12.02 -8.52
C TYR A 125 3.99 -11.15 -8.06
N SER A 126 4.05 -10.62 -6.86
CA SER A 126 2.97 -9.87 -6.22
C SER A 126 2.72 -8.51 -6.86
N GLY A 127 1.50 -8.26 -7.30
CA GLY A 127 1.06 -6.95 -7.73
C GLY A 127 0.90 -5.97 -6.55
N THR A 128 0.51 -6.46 -5.37
CA THR A 128 0.52 -5.67 -4.12
C THR A 128 1.94 -5.16 -3.81
N MET A 129 2.96 -6.00 -3.97
CA MET A 129 4.35 -5.55 -3.82
C MET A 129 4.80 -4.63 -4.97
N GLY A 130 4.22 -4.76 -6.15
CA GLY A 130 4.38 -3.82 -7.26
C GLY A 130 3.96 -2.40 -6.89
N VAL A 131 2.83 -2.24 -6.18
CA VAL A 131 2.39 -0.94 -5.59
C VAL A 131 3.46 -0.38 -4.67
N VAL A 132 3.95 -1.20 -3.76
CA VAL A 132 4.87 -0.81 -2.70
C VAL A 132 6.25 -0.45 -3.24
N ILE A 133 6.75 -1.24 -4.19
CA ILE A 133 8.04 -1.01 -4.85
C ILE A 133 7.97 0.28 -5.69
N GLU A 134 6.89 0.51 -6.45
CA GLU A 134 6.73 1.76 -7.21
C GLU A 134 6.72 2.98 -6.28
N GLY A 135 6.06 2.89 -5.12
CA GLY A 135 6.07 3.95 -4.11
C GLY A 135 7.48 4.19 -3.54
N CYS A 136 8.19 3.12 -3.22
CA CYS A 136 9.56 3.18 -2.72
C CYS A 136 10.52 3.83 -3.73
N LEU A 137 10.39 3.50 -5.02
CA LEU A 137 11.17 4.12 -6.11
C LEU A 137 10.90 5.64 -6.25
N ARG A 138 9.73 6.10 -5.82
CA ARG A 138 9.38 7.53 -5.77
C ARG A 138 9.84 8.22 -4.49
N GLY A 139 10.54 7.51 -3.61
CA GLY A 139 10.98 8.04 -2.32
C GLY A 139 9.85 8.21 -1.29
N VAL A 140 8.69 7.57 -1.50
CA VAL A 140 7.58 7.58 -0.55
C VAL A 140 7.66 6.35 0.36
N PRO A 141 7.56 6.50 1.69
CA PRO A 141 7.42 5.35 2.59
C PRO A 141 6.26 4.45 2.15
N SER A 142 6.50 3.15 1.98
CA SER A 142 5.52 2.26 1.37
C SER A 142 5.38 0.94 2.12
N ILE A 143 4.12 0.47 2.28
CA ILE A 143 3.77 -0.71 3.07
C ILE A 143 2.83 -1.60 2.27
N GLY A 144 3.15 -2.89 2.13
CA GLY A 144 2.25 -3.92 1.61
C GLY A 144 1.70 -4.78 2.73
N PHE A 145 0.39 -4.98 2.76
CA PHE A 145 -0.29 -5.85 3.71
C PHE A 145 -0.90 -7.05 3.00
N SER A 146 -0.69 -8.24 3.56
CA SER A 146 -1.17 -9.51 3.02
C SER A 146 -1.68 -10.41 4.14
N LEU A 147 -2.82 -11.08 3.93
CA LEU A 147 -3.34 -12.11 4.82
C LEU A 147 -3.10 -13.48 4.18
N CYS A 148 -2.41 -14.37 4.88
CA CYS A 148 -2.13 -15.75 4.43
C CYS A 148 -3.41 -16.63 4.45
N ASP A 149 -4.47 -16.13 3.83
CA ASP A 149 -5.75 -16.82 3.66
C ASP A 149 -6.32 -16.55 2.27
N HIS A 150 -6.51 -17.58 1.47
CA HIS A 150 -7.07 -17.51 0.11
C HIS A 150 -8.58 -17.70 0.06
N ALA A 151 -9.24 -17.89 1.21
CA ALA A 151 -10.69 -18.07 1.25
C ALA A 151 -11.42 -16.80 0.80
N ALA A 152 -12.43 -16.93 -0.05
CA ALA A 152 -13.23 -15.80 -0.54
C ALA A 152 -13.92 -15.01 0.59
N ASP A 153 -14.22 -15.68 1.70
CA ASP A 153 -14.83 -15.13 2.90
C ASP A 153 -13.82 -14.76 4.00
N ALA A 154 -12.51 -14.75 3.70
CA ALA A 154 -11.45 -14.41 4.65
C ALA A 154 -11.80 -13.21 5.53
N ASP A 155 -11.55 -13.35 6.84
CA ASP A 155 -11.83 -12.31 7.84
C ASP A 155 -10.62 -11.42 8.05
N PHE A 156 -10.67 -10.18 7.56
CA PHE A 156 -9.62 -9.19 7.73
C PHE A 156 -9.74 -8.41 9.05
N SER A 157 -10.85 -8.51 9.77
CA SER A 157 -11.12 -7.69 10.96
C SER A 157 -10.04 -7.80 12.05
N PRO A 158 -9.39 -8.97 12.28
CA PRO A 158 -8.35 -9.08 13.28
C PRO A 158 -7.08 -8.28 12.96
N LEU A 159 -6.90 -7.86 11.70
CA LEU A 159 -5.71 -7.14 11.25
C LEU A 159 -5.74 -5.64 11.61
N LYS A 160 -6.93 -5.11 11.89
CA LYS A 160 -7.20 -3.67 12.02
C LYS A 160 -6.18 -2.93 12.88
N ASP A 161 -5.98 -3.38 14.10
CA ASP A 161 -5.11 -2.68 15.06
C ASP A 161 -3.65 -2.75 14.65
N SER A 162 -3.21 -3.88 14.10
CA SER A 162 -1.84 -4.03 13.59
C SER A 162 -1.59 -3.19 12.34
N VAL A 163 -2.53 -3.16 11.40
CA VAL A 163 -2.46 -2.31 10.19
C VAL A 163 -2.35 -0.85 10.57
N ARG A 164 -3.22 -0.37 11.47
CA ARG A 164 -3.18 1.02 11.96
C ARG A 164 -1.85 1.34 12.63
N ARG A 165 -1.45 0.54 13.61
CA ARG A 165 -0.22 0.74 14.38
C ARG A 165 1.03 0.80 13.49
N ILE A 166 1.14 -0.10 12.50
CA ILE A 166 2.27 -0.11 11.57
C ILE A 166 2.23 1.14 10.69
N THR A 167 1.07 1.49 10.15
CA THR A 167 0.92 2.68 9.29
C THR A 167 1.22 3.97 10.06
N GLU A 168 0.70 4.13 11.28
CA GLU A 168 1.03 5.27 12.16
C GLU A 168 2.52 5.34 12.49
N GLY A 169 3.15 4.19 12.73
CA GLY A 169 4.58 4.10 12.97
C GLY A 169 5.40 4.62 11.78
N VAL A 170 5.00 4.25 10.55
CA VAL A 170 5.65 4.71 9.32
C VAL A 170 5.36 6.18 9.03
N LEU A 171 4.12 6.65 9.24
CA LEU A 171 3.77 8.07 9.11
C LEU A 171 4.61 8.97 10.04
N ARG A 172 4.88 8.48 11.25
CA ARG A 172 5.64 9.23 12.28
C ARG A 172 7.14 9.21 12.04
N ASN A 173 7.70 8.06 11.67
CA ASN A 173 9.14 7.85 11.67
C ASN A 173 9.75 7.77 10.25
N GLY A 174 8.92 7.63 9.20
CA GLY A 174 9.37 7.31 7.86
C GLY A 174 9.94 5.90 7.74
N LEU A 175 10.60 5.63 6.62
CA LEU A 175 11.40 4.43 6.36
C LEU A 175 12.76 4.86 5.80
N PRO A 176 13.82 4.05 5.97
CA PRO A 176 15.08 4.30 5.31
C PRO A 176 14.92 4.37 3.78
N VAL A 177 15.73 5.19 3.13
CA VAL A 177 15.72 5.33 1.66
C VAL A 177 15.93 3.97 1.00
N GLY A 178 15.10 3.63 0.03
CA GLY A 178 15.16 2.37 -0.69
C GLY A 178 14.60 1.16 0.07
N VAL A 179 13.96 1.39 1.22
CA VAL A 179 13.33 0.34 2.03
C VAL A 179 11.82 0.50 2.01
N CYS A 180 11.11 -0.60 1.82
CA CYS A 180 9.66 -0.69 1.99
C CYS A 180 9.30 -1.88 2.89
N LEU A 181 8.07 -1.91 3.40
CA LEU A 181 7.61 -2.99 4.28
C LEU A 181 6.71 -3.98 3.52
N ASN A 182 6.99 -5.26 3.69
CA ASN A 182 6.14 -6.38 3.27
C ASN A 182 5.60 -7.07 4.53
N VAL A 183 4.35 -6.81 4.88
CA VAL A 183 3.72 -7.30 6.11
C VAL A 183 2.79 -8.44 5.79
N ASN A 184 3.08 -9.62 6.33
CA ASN A 184 2.29 -10.83 6.14
C ASN A 184 1.67 -11.28 7.47
N PHE A 185 0.36 -11.40 7.49
CA PHE A 185 -0.40 -11.91 8.63
C PHE A 185 -0.71 -13.39 8.42
N PRO A 186 -0.36 -14.26 9.37
CA PRO A 186 -0.80 -15.65 9.31
C PRO A 186 -2.33 -15.74 9.42
N LYS A 187 -2.89 -16.82 8.89
CA LYS A 187 -4.31 -17.15 9.13
C LYS A 187 -4.58 -17.31 10.61
N GLY A 188 -5.61 -16.63 11.10
CA GLY A 188 -6.04 -16.70 12.51
C GLY A 188 -6.36 -15.32 13.09
N LYS A 189 -6.68 -15.29 14.38
CA LYS A 189 -7.13 -14.07 15.08
C LYS A 189 -6.19 -13.63 16.21
N ASP A 190 -5.40 -14.56 16.74
CA ASP A 190 -4.55 -14.34 17.93
C ASP A 190 -3.09 -14.15 17.52
N PHE A 191 -2.72 -12.92 17.21
CA PHE A 191 -1.34 -12.59 16.87
C PHE A 191 -0.52 -12.37 18.15
N ARG A 192 0.61 -13.12 18.28
CA ARG A 192 1.49 -13.05 19.46
C ARG A 192 2.44 -11.85 19.45
N GLY A 193 2.47 -11.07 18.37
CA GLY A 193 3.34 -9.91 18.19
C GLY A 193 3.86 -9.78 16.76
N ILE A 194 4.79 -8.86 16.56
CA ILE A 194 5.41 -8.56 15.26
C ILE A 194 6.85 -9.05 15.26
N ARG A 195 7.25 -9.73 14.20
CA ARG A 195 8.65 -10.15 13.98
C ARG A 195 9.17 -9.50 12.71
N ILE A 196 10.31 -8.82 12.78
CA ILE A 196 11.03 -8.32 11.62
C ILE A 196 11.90 -9.46 11.08
N CYS A 197 11.75 -9.74 9.79
CA CYS A 197 12.46 -10.80 9.09
C CYS A 197 13.16 -10.22 7.86
N ARG A 198 14.21 -10.88 7.40
CA ARG A 198 14.78 -10.62 6.06
C ARG A 198 13.98 -11.38 5.02
N GLN A 199 13.87 -10.81 3.82
CA GLN A 199 13.41 -11.53 2.65
C GLN A 199 14.38 -12.70 2.38
N THR A 200 13.85 -13.91 2.20
CA THR A 200 14.64 -15.08 1.84
C THR A 200 14.74 -15.24 0.32
N VAL A 201 15.78 -15.91 -0.12
CA VAL A 201 15.86 -16.44 -1.48
C VAL A 201 15.11 -17.78 -1.49
N GLY A 202 14.22 -17.96 -2.46
CA GLY A 202 13.42 -19.17 -2.61
C GLY A 202 13.03 -19.39 -4.07
N LYS A 203 12.50 -20.57 -4.35
CA LYS A 203 11.86 -20.95 -5.62
C LYS A 203 10.69 -21.86 -5.30
N TRP A 204 9.71 -21.89 -6.18
CA TRP A 204 8.70 -22.94 -6.13
C TRP A 204 9.29 -24.24 -6.65
N GLU A 205 8.85 -25.34 -6.10
CA GLU A 205 9.23 -26.70 -6.55
C GLU A 205 7.96 -27.50 -6.81
N ASN A 206 7.96 -28.30 -7.87
CA ASN A 206 6.84 -29.16 -8.28
C ASN A 206 5.55 -28.40 -8.63
N GLU A 207 5.65 -27.34 -9.41
CA GLU A 207 4.50 -26.63 -10.02
C GLU A 207 3.85 -27.49 -11.12
#